data_eddc8d67145a0897ea40f7019bd310ec
#
_entry.id   eddc8d67145a0897ea40f7019bd310ec
#
_cell.length_a   1.000
_cell.length_b   1.000
_cell.length_c   1.000
_cell.angle_alpha   90.00
_cell.angle_beta   90.00
_cell.angle_gamma   90.00
#
_symmetry.space_group_name_H-M   'P 1'
#
loop_
_entity.id
_entity.type
_entity.pdbx_description
1 polymer ?
#
loop_
_entity_poly.entity_id
_entity_poly.type
_entity_poly.pdbx_seq_one_letter_code
_entity_poly.pdbx_strand_id
1 'polypeptide(L)'
;MKNKILIYGRLLVALAVLILSGAAFFVRFYPVKIFDAQFTAALQSGIVFDVTLGLVAVLAIIVITLIFGRIYCSTLCPLGLYQELLTVLFKPFYKKRKSTGQPMKHYVFAYFIAALLFGTLLGGTAVLIRMLDPYSIAGNAMSGAWFGLGFVAGLTILVFFEKRFFCTNICPVGAVLGLISRFSLFKIRIDNDKCKICSLCARSCPCGSIDFKNHTVNNETCVKCFKCLAHCNHGALYYGLPKEKQQPFSPKRRQLIVGALCATTLYVAHQAGLMIRFLAAKTGVIIPSGAGKTEEFANRCLNCNLCVKSCPMKIIKPATADVPFVHLDYGDAFCDYNCHKCSEVCPSGAIKRITLETKQHIKIANAVINEDICIKCGICAMECPKKIIIKEDGDFPLIQFDKCIGCGKCAGACPVKAIKIEPISQQVETL
;
A
#
# COMPACT_ATOMS: atom_id res chain seq x y z
N MET A 1 -15.95 33.24 -3.97
CA MET A 1 -16.74 31.99 -4.09
C MET A 1 -15.96 30.82 -4.68
N LYS A 2 -15.26 30.96 -5.81
CA LYS A 2 -14.51 29.84 -6.47
C LYS A 2 -13.53 29.09 -5.57
N ASN A 3 -12.79 29.78 -4.69
CA ASN A 3 -11.81 29.12 -3.80
C ASN A 3 -12.43 28.26 -2.70
N LYS A 4 -13.63 28.60 -2.23
CA LYS A 4 -14.35 27.78 -1.23
C LYS A 4 -14.86 26.47 -1.84
N ILE A 5 -15.34 26.50 -3.10
CA ILE A 5 -15.80 25.32 -3.83
C ILE A 5 -14.68 24.29 -3.98
N LEU A 6 -13.47 24.71 -4.34
CA LEU A 6 -12.31 23.81 -4.47
C LEU A 6 -11.96 23.15 -3.14
N ILE A 7 -12.04 23.89 -2.03
CA ILE A 7 -11.72 23.33 -0.70
C ILE A 7 -12.78 22.33 -0.25
N TYR A 8 -14.06 22.69 -0.36
CA TYR A 8 -15.16 21.80 0.07
C TYR A 8 -15.29 20.58 -0.83
N GLY A 9 -15.16 20.74 -2.16
CA GLY A 9 -15.17 19.60 -3.10
C GLY A 9 -14.05 18.61 -2.79
N ARG A 10 -12.83 19.10 -2.55
CA ARG A 10 -11.70 18.25 -2.13
C ARG A 10 -11.99 17.55 -0.80
N LEU A 11 -12.53 18.26 0.20
CA LEU A 11 -12.83 17.70 1.52
C LEU A 11 -13.91 16.60 1.43
N LEU A 12 -14.93 16.79 0.61
CA LEU A 12 -15.97 15.79 0.36
C LEU A 12 -15.37 14.50 -0.23
N VAL A 13 -14.54 14.62 -1.27
CA VAL A 13 -13.85 13.46 -1.86
C VAL A 13 -12.95 12.78 -0.82
N ALA A 14 -12.19 13.54 -0.05
CA ALA A 14 -11.31 13.03 0.99
C ALA A 14 -12.08 12.28 2.09
N LEU A 15 -13.22 12.81 2.53
CA LEU A 15 -14.08 12.18 3.52
C LEU A 15 -14.70 10.89 2.98
N ALA A 16 -15.20 10.90 1.74
CA ALA A 16 -15.73 9.72 1.07
C ALA A 16 -14.68 8.59 0.99
N VAL A 17 -13.46 8.92 0.57
CA VAL A 17 -12.36 7.94 0.51
C VAL A 17 -12.00 7.40 1.89
N LEU A 18 -11.97 8.25 2.92
CA LEU A 18 -11.69 7.80 4.30
C LEU A 18 -12.77 6.84 4.82
N ILE A 19 -14.05 7.16 4.60
CA ILE A 19 -15.18 6.31 5.00
C ILE A 19 -15.14 4.98 4.24
N LEU A 20 -14.96 5.00 2.91
CA LEU A 20 -14.89 3.79 2.10
C LEU A 20 -13.68 2.92 2.45
N SER A 21 -12.53 3.54 2.74
CA SER A 21 -11.35 2.83 3.22
C SER A 21 -11.60 2.17 4.58
N GLY A 22 -12.21 2.89 5.52
CA GLY A 22 -12.63 2.35 6.81
C GLY A 22 -13.65 1.22 6.66
N ALA A 23 -14.68 1.40 5.84
CA ALA A 23 -15.70 0.38 5.59
C ALA A 23 -15.09 -0.91 5.04
N ALA A 24 -14.13 -0.82 4.11
CA ALA A 24 -13.44 -1.99 3.58
C ALA A 24 -12.71 -2.80 4.66
N PHE A 25 -12.08 -2.13 5.65
CA PHE A 25 -11.35 -2.81 6.72
C PHE A 25 -12.24 -3.28 7.88
N PHE A 26 -13.27 -2.52 8.26
CA PHE A 26 -14.07 -2.81 9.46
C PHE A 26 -15.39 -3.54 9.16
N VAL A 27 -16.06 -3.21 8.06
CA VAL A 27 -17.39 -3.76 7.71
C VAL A 27 -17.29 -4.90 6.68
N ARG A 28 -16.09 -5.19 6.16
CA ARG A 28 -15.85 -6.17 5.08
C ARG A 28 -16.66 -5.89 3.80
N PHE A 29 -17.01 -4.63 3.60
CA PHE A 29 -17.78 -4.19 2.44
C PHE A 29 -16.82 -3.64 1.38
N TYR A 30 -16.76 -4.29 0.22
CA TYR A 30 -15.89 -3.90 -0.91
C TYR A 30 -16.71 -3.36 -2.09
N PRO A 31 -17.38 -2.19 -1.95
CA PRO A 31 -18.28 -1.70 -2.99
C PRO A 31 -17.57 -1.27 -4.26
N VAL A 32 -16.29 -0.92 -4.14
CA VAL A 32 -15.49 -0.39 -5.26
C VAL A 32 -14.05 -0.84 -5.11
N LYS A 33 -13.41 -1.12 -6.24
CA LYS A 33 -11.97 -1.41 -6.38
C LYS A 33 -11.08 -0.18 -6.12
N ILE A 34 -11.43 0.67 -5.12
CA ILE A 34 -10.68 1.88 -4.77
C ILE A 34 -9.24 1.54 -4.36
N PHE A 35 -9.05 0.37 -3.78
CA PHE A 35 -7.74 -0.10 -3.37
C PHE A 35 -6.86 -0.52 -4.54
N ASP A 36 -7.46 -1.05 -5.62
CA ASP A 36 -6.75 -1.39 -6.85
C ASP A 36 -6.23 -0.12 -7.56
N ALA A 37 -6.86 1.04 -7.30
CA ALA A 37 -6.46 2.34 -7.83
C ALA A 37 -5.37 3.07 -7.00
N GLN A 38 -4.81 2.45 -5.96
CA GLN A 38 -3.67 3.03 -5.24
C GLN A 38 -2.38 2.90 -6.07
N PHE A 39 -1.56 3.96 -6.09
CA PHE A 39 -0.42 4.07 -7.00
C PHE A 39 0.52 2.86 -6.96
N THR A 40 0.92 2.42 -5.77
CA THR A 40 1.88 1.32 -5.61
C THR A 40 1.27 -0.03 -5.94
N ALA A 41 0.02 -0.29 -5.52
CA ALA A 41 -0.69 -1.51 -5.82
C ALA A 41 -0.98 -1.63 -7.33
N ALA A 42 -1.43 -0.56 -7.96
CA ALA A 42 -1.70 -0.49 -9.40
C ALA A 42 -0.42 -0.65 -10.23
N LEU A 43 0.69 -0.04 -9.81
CA LEU A 43 1.99 -0.19 -10.48
C LEU A 43 2.45 -1.65 -10.43
N GLN A 44 2.32 -2.32 -9.30
CA GLN A 44 2.74 -3.71 -9.14
C GLN A 44 1.85 -4.67 -9.91
N SER A 45 0.53 -4.50 -9.88
CA SER A 45 -0.39 -5.34 -10.66
C SER A 45 -0.18 -5.16 -12.16
N GLY A 46 0.05 -3.93 -12.64
CA GLY A 46 0.29 -3.61 -14.05
C GLY A 46 1.60 -4.19 -14.59
N ILE A 47 2.66 -4.28 -13.79
CA ILE A 47 3.95 -4.87 -14.21
C ILE A 47 3.86 -6.39 -14.29
N VAL A 48 2.97 -7.04 -13.54
CA VAL A 48 3.08 -8.46 -13.23
C VAL A 48 1.96 -9.34 -13.80
N PHE A 49 0.69 -8.87 -13.85
CA PHE A 49 -0.45 -9.77 -14.08
C PHE A 49 -1.45 -9.38 -15.15
N ASP A 50 -1.85 -8.12 -15.18
CA ASP A 50 -2.86 -7.62 -16.08
C ASP A 50 -2.42 -6.25 -16.56
N VAL A 51 -1.75 -6.24 -17.69
CA VAL A 51 -1.16 -5.03 -18.29
C VAL A 51 -2.23 -3.94 -18.47
N THR A 52 -3.51 -4.31 -18.54
CA THR A 52 -4.58 -3.36 -18.88
C THR A 52 -5.07 -2.53 -17.68
N LEU A 53 -5.57 -3.13 -16.61
CA LEU A 53 -6.26 -2.37 -15.55
C LEU A 53 -5.31 -1.62 -14.61
N GLY A 54 -4.23 -2.29 -14.17
CA GLY A 54 -3.22 -1.66 -13.30
C GLY A 54 -2.47 -0.54 -14.03
N LEU A 55 -2.10 -0.76 -15.29
CA LEU A 55 -1.45 0.26 -16.12
C LEU A 55 -2.36 1.46 -16.35
N VAL A 56 -3.65 1.24 -16.66
CA VAL A 56 -4.64 2.32 -16.81
C VAL A 56 -4.77 3.14 -15.52
N ALA A 57 -4.81 2.51 -14.35
CA ALA A 57 -4.89 3.22 -13.07
C ALA A 57 -3.64 4.08 -12.82
N VAL A 58 -2.44 3.55 -13.06
CA VAL A 58 -1.18 4.31 -12.94
C VAL A 58 -1.14 5.48 -13.92
N LEU A 59 -1.48 5.24 -15.19
CA LEU A 59 -1.54 6.29 -16.21
C LEU A 59 -2.56 7.36 -15.85
N ALA A 60 -3.75 6.97 -15.37
CA ALA A 60 -4.75 7.92 -14.89
C ALA A 60 -4.22 8.81 -13.75
N ILE A 61 -3.54 8.24 -12.74
CA ILE A 61 -2.92 9.01 -11.66
C ILE A 61 -1.83 9.94 -12.19
N ILE A 62 -1.01 9.50 -13.13
CA ILE A 62 0.03 10.32 -13.78
C ILE A 62 -0.62 11.47 -14.54
N VAL A 63 -1.63 11.21 -15.38
CA VAL A 63 -2.35 12.23 -16.16
C VAL A 63 -3.04 13.23 -15.23
N ILE A 64 -3.74 12.79 -14.19
CA ILE A 64 -4.36 13.66 -13.19
C ILE A 64 -3.28 14.52 -12.51
N THR A 65 -2.11 13.95 -12.21
CA THR A 65 -1.00 14.69 -11.60
C THR A 65 -0.38 15.70 -12.57
N LEU A 66 -0.25 15.38 -13.86
CA LEU A 66 0.20 16.29 -14.89
C LEU A 66 -0.77 17.46 -15.12
N ILE A 67 -2.07 17.21 -15.01
CA ILE A 67 -3.08 18.27 -15.18
C ILE A 67 -3.18 19.08 -13.88
N PHE A 68 -3.51 18.47 -12.76
CA PHE A 68 -3.91 19.12 -11.51
C PHE A 68 -2.81 19.22 -10.45
N GLY A 69 -1.66 18.58 -10.64
CA GLY A 69 -0.61 18.43 -9.64
C GLY A 69 -0.93 17.36 -8.61
N ARG A 70 -0.21 17.31 -7.49
CA ARG A 70 -0.27 16.25 -6.45
C ARG A 70 -1.59 16.23 -5.66
N ILE A 71 -2.73 16.29 -6.33
CA ILE A 71 -4.04 16.24 -5.66
C ILE A 71 -4.30 14.89 -5.02
N TYR A 72 -3.78 13.80 -5.59
CA TYR A 72 -3.84 12.44 -5.06
C TYR A 72 -3.44 12.38 -3.57
N CYS A 73 -2.34 13.04 -3.19
CA CYS A 73 -1.82 13.04 -1.81
C CYS A 73 -2.73 13.75 -0.79
N SER A 74 -3.69 14.56 -1.25
CA SER A 74 -4.63 15.28 -0.39
C SER A 74 -6.07 14.78 -0.45
N THR A 75 -6.37 13.82 -1.36
CA THR A 75 -7.74 13.32 -1.56
C THR A 75 -7.84 11.80 -1.45
N LEU A 76 -6.91 11.05 -2.05
CA LEU A 76 -7.00 9.59 -2.19
C LEU A 76 -6.06 8.83 -1.24
N CYS A 77 -4.93 9.43 -0.85
CA CYS A 77 -3.95 8.76 -0.01
C CYS A 77 -4.39 8.71 1.47
N PRO A 78 -4.59 7.51 2.06
CA PRO A 78 -5.08 7.38 3.44
C PRO A 78 -4.12 8.00 4.46
N LEU A 79 -2.82 7.82 4.28
CA LEU A 79 -1.80 8.38 5.19
C LEU A 79 -1.70 9.91 5.05
N GLY A 80 -1.96 10.45 3.84
CA GLY A 80 -2.04 11.89 3.60
C GLY A 80 -3.24 12.51 4.30
N LEU A 81 -4.40 11.84 4.29
CA LEU A 81 -5.61 12.26 5.00
C LEU A 81 -5.43 12.18 6.51
N TYR A 82 -4.80 11.12 7.01
CA TYR A 82 -4.46 10.97 8.42
C TYR A 82 -3.60 12.13 8.93
N GLN A 83 -2.52 12.48 8.23
CA GLN A 83 -1.68 13.63 8.59
C GLN A 83 -2.45 14.96 8.53
N GLU A 84 -3.43 15.10 7.63
CA GLU A 84 -4.26 16.29 7.57
C GLU A 84 -5.19 16.38 8.78
N LEU A 85 -5.79 15.26 9.21
CA LEU A 85 -6.60 15.17 10.42
C LEU A 85 -5.79 15.55 11.66
N LEU A 86 -4.59 14.99 11.83
CA LEU A 86 -3.67 15.36 12.92
C LEU A 86 -3.29 16.83 12.90
N THR A 87 -3.09 17.42 11.71
CA THR A 87 -2.78 18.85 11.58
C THR A 87 -3.92 19.74 12.04
N VAL A 88 -5.17 19.29 11.92
CA VAL A 88 -6.34 20.00 12.45
C VAL A 88 -6.42 19.81 13.97
N LEU A 89 -6.21 18.59 14.45
CA LEU A 89 -6.24 18.27 15.89
C LEU A 89 -5.16 19.03 16.67
N PHE A 90 -3.94 19.10 16.13
CA PHE A 90 -2.81 19.81 16.75
C PHE A 90 -2.79 21.32 16.47
N LYS A 91 -3.82 21.89 15.82
CA LYS A 91 -3.90 23.32 15.49
C LYS A 91 -3.66 24.26 16.69
N PRO A 92 -4.16 24.01 17.91
CA PRO A 92 -3.88 24.87 19.06
C PRO A 92 -2.40 24.94 19.43
N PHE A 93 -1.66 23.83 19.27
CA PHE A 93 -0.22 23.77 19.58
C PHE A 93 0.62 24.52 18.52
N TYR A 94 0.23 24.46 17.25
CA TYR A 94 0.92 25.19 16.17
C TYR A 94 0.77 26.71 16.27
N LYS A 95 -0.31 27.22 16.88
CA LYS A 95 -0.50 28.67 17.09
C LYS A 95 0.57 29.28 18.00
N LYS A 96 1.08 28.52 18.96
CA LYS A 96 2.13 28.97 19.88
C LYS A 96 3.53 28.95 19.27
N ARG A 97 3.74 28.20 18.20
CA ARG A 97 5.04 28.02 17.55
C ARG A 97 5.18 29.02 16.40
N LYS A 98 6.18 29.90 16.46
CA LYS A 98 6.53 30.80 15.35
C LYS A 98 6.98 29.96 14.15
N SER A 99 6.09 29.75 13.18
CA SER A 99 6.46 29.14 11.90
C SER A 99 7.34 30.13 11.16
N THR A 100 8.59 29.77 10.90
CA THR A 100 9.55 30.60 10.18
C THR A 100 9.20 30.79 8.71
N GLY A 101 8.20 30.07 8.18
CA GLY A 101 7.77 30.17 6.77
C GLY A 101 8.85 29.79 5.76
N GLN A 102 9.94 29.16 6.22
CA GLN A 102 11.00 28.71 5.32
C GLN A 102 10.58 27.46 4.57
N PRO A 103 10.86 27.37 3.26
CA PRO A 103 10.58 26.18 2.48
C PRO A 103 11.41 25.01 3.02
N MET A 104 10.78 23.83 3.15
CA MET A 104 11.48 22.61 3.57
C MET A 104 12.62 22.29 2.59
N LYS A 105 13.83 22.21 3.10
CA LYS A 105 15.06 21.96 2.31
C LYS A 105 15.33 20.49 2.03
N HIS A 106 14.62 19.56 2.70
CA HIS A 106 14.99 18.14 2.73
C HIS A 106 14.27 17.22 1.74
N TYR A 107 13.45 17.78 0.83
CA TYR A 107 12.71 16.98 -0.17
C TYR A 107 13.62 16.16 -1.12
N VAL A 108 14.89 16.52 -1.24
CA VAL A 108 15.90 15.77 -2.03
C VAL A 108 16.08 14.35 -1.49
N PHE A 109 16.01 14.15 -0.17
CA PHE A 109 16.13 12.84 0.45
C PHE A 109 15.01 11.87 0.02
N ALA A 110 13.80 12.39 -0.20
CA ALA A 110 12.68 11.60 -0.71
C ALA A 110 12.95 11.01 -2.11
N TYR A 111 13.72 11.67 -2.94
CA TYR A 111 14.09 11.14 -4.26
C TYR A 111 15.05 9.95 -4.17
N PHE A 112 16.02 9.98 -3.24
CA PHE A 112 16.90 8.84 -3.00
C PHE A 112 16.13 7.64 -2.46
N ILE A 113 15.23 7.86 -1.49
CA ILE A 113 14.36 6.81 -0.98
C ILE A 113 13.49 6.24 -2.11
N ALA A 114 12.89 7.10 -2.94
CA ALA A 114 12.08 6.67 -4.07
C ALA A 114 12.92 5.85 -5.07
N ALA A 115 14.12 6.31 -5.43
CA ALA A 115 15.02 5.59 -6.34
C ALA A 115 15.39 4.20 -5.78
N LEU A 116 15.71 4.12 -4.49
CA LEU A 116 16.01 2.86 -3.81
C LEU A 116 14.81 1.89 -3.85
N LEU A 117 13.63 2.36 -3.44
CA LEU A 117 12.45 1.51 -3.29
C LEU A 117 11.84 1.11 -4.64
N PHE A 118 11.75 2.03 -5.59
CA PHE A 118 11.28 1.69 -6.94
C PHE A 118 12.32 0.89 -7.72
N GLY A 119 13.62 1.07 -7.46
CA GLY A 119 14.66 0.23 -8.02
C GLY A 119 14.50 -1.23 -7.62
N THR A 120 14.31 -1.52 -6.32
CA THR A 120 14.05 -2.89 -5.85
C THR A 120 12.74 -3.46 -6.37
N LEU A 121 11.69 -2.63 -6.49
CA LEU A 121 10.41 -3.05 -7.09
C LEU A 121 10.58 -3.47 -8.55
N LEU A 122 11.33 -2.70 -9.35
CA LEU A 122 11.67 -3.05 -10.73
C LEU A 122 12.54 -4.31 -10.82
N GLY A 123 13.38 -4.58 -9.81
CA GLY A 123 14.10 -5.85 -9.63
C GLY A 123 13.19 -7.04 -9.26
N GLY A 124 11.87 -6.83 -9.16
CA GLY A 124 10.87 -7.88 -8.94
C GLY A 124 10.57 -8.18 -7.47
N THR A 125 10.98 -7.32 -6.53
CA THR A 125 10.65 -7.50 -5.10
C THR A 125 9.98 -6.26 -4.49
N ALA A 126 8.86 -6.46 -3.80
CA ALA A 126 8.16 -5.41 -3.05
C ALA A 126 8.58 -5.34 -1.56
N VAL A 127 9.58 -6.11 -1.14
CA VAL A 127 9.97 -6.25 0.27
C VAL A 127 10.26 -4.91 0.94
N LEU A 128 11.02 -4.03 0.28
CA LEU A 128 11.39 -2.73 0.85
C LEU A 128 10.30 -1.68 0.68
N ILE A 129 9.65 -1.61 -0.50
CA ILE A 129 8.66 -0.57 -0.76
C ILE A 129 7.45 -0.66 0.19
N ARG A 130 7.03 -1.87 0.57
CA ARG A 130 5.91 -2.09 1.49
C ARG A 130 6.12 -1.49 2.88
N MET A 131 7.37 -1.26 3.31
CA MET A 131 7.70 -0.65 4.60
C MET A 131 7.39 0.86 4.62
N LEU A 132 7.50 1.54 3.48
CA LEU A 132 7.30 2.99 3.36
C LEU A 132 6.14 3.38 2.44
N ASP A 133 5.47 2.40 1.85
CA ASP A 133 4.27 2.67 1.05
C ASP A 133 3.11 3.11 1.94
N PRO A 134 2.48 4.27 1.65
CA PRO A 134 1.40 4.82 2.47
C PRO A 134 0.20 3.89 2.63
N TYR A 135 -0.08 3.08 1.60
CA TYR A 135 -1.20 2.15 1.60
C TYR A 135 -0.93 0.93 2.48
N SER A 136 0.27 0.34 2.34
CA SER A 136 0.72 -0.80 3.15
C SER A 136 0.77 -0.44 4.64
N ILE A 137 1.29 0.75 4.98
CA ILE A 137 1.33 1.25 6.35
C ILE A 137 -0.08 1.42 6.92
N ALA A 138 -1.00 2.05 6.16
CA ALA A 138 -2.37 2.22 6.60
C ALA A 138 -3.07 0.87 6.81
N GLY A 139 -2.91 -0.08 5.89
CA GLY A 139 -3.46 -1.42 5.99
C GLY A 139 -2.93 -2.19 7.20
N ASN A 140 -1.62 -2.15 7.45
CA ASN A 140 -1.01 -2.74 8.64
C ASN A 140 -1.55 -2.13 9.94
N ALA A 141 -1.68 -0.81 10.03
CA ALA A 141 -2.22 -0.14 11.20
C ALA A 141 -3.70 -0.51 11.43
N MET A 142 -4.52 -0.48 10.39
CA MET A 142 -5.96 -0.83 10.47
C MET A 142 -6.18 -2.32 10.77
N SER A 143 -5.25 -3.20 10.44
CA SER A 143 -5.29 -4.61 10.81
C SER A 143 -4.81 -4.90 12.24
N GLY A 144 -4.21 -3.91 12.92
CA GLY A 144 -3.66 -4.06 14.27
C GLY A 144 -2.25 -4.66 14.29
N ALA A 145 -1.54 -4.71 13.16
CA ALA A 145 -0.17 -5.20 13.12
C ALA A 145 0.79 -4.22 13.82
N TRP A 146 1.67 -4.74 14.69
CA TRP A 146 2.58 -3.94 15.52
C TRP A 146 3.44 -2.96 14.73
N PHE A 147 3.94 -3.37 13.56
CA PHE A 147 4.72 -2.51 12.67
C PHE A 147 3.91 -1.29 12.21
N GLY A 148 2.67 -1.50 11.75
CA GLY A 148 1.79 -0.42 11.30
C GLY A 148 1.40 0.53 12.44
N LEU A 149 1.07 -0.01 13.62
CA LEU A 149 0.74 0.78 14.80
C LEU A 149 1.94 1.61 15.27
N GLY A 150 3.12 1.01 15.36
CA GLY A 150 4.36 1.70 15.73
C GLY A 150 4.72 2.80 14.74
N PHE A 151 4.57 2.54 13.43
CA PHE A 151 4.82 3.54 12.39
C PHE A 151 3.85 4.72 12.50
N VAL A 152 2.55 4.46 12.68
CA VAL A 152 1.52 5.49 12.82
C VAL A 152 1.74 6.31 14.10
N ALA A 153 2.13 5.66 15.22
CA ALA A 153 2.49 6.37 16.46
C ALA A 153 3.70 7.29 16.24
N GLY A 154 4.78 6.79 15.63
CA GLY A 154 5.95 7.59 15.29
C GLY A 154 5.62 8.75 14.35
N LEU A 155 4.76 8.49 13.34
CA LEU A 155 4.27 9.52 12.43
C LEU A 155 3.45 10.59 13.16
N THR A 156 2.65 10.22 14.16
CA THR A 156 1.89 11.17 14.98
C THR A 156 2.82 12.12 15.71
N ILE A 157 3.90 11.59 16.29
CA ILE A 157 4.94 12.40 16.96
C ILE A 157 5.61 13.33 15.93
N LEU A 158 5.99 12.83 14.76
CA LEU A 158 6.62 13.64 13.72
C LEU A 158 5.69 14.77 13.23
N VAL A 159 4.39 14.50 13.05
CA VAL A 159 3.40 15.51 12.64
C VAL A 159 3.22 16.58 13.72
N PHE A 160 3.37 16.24 15.00
CA PHE A 160 3.36 17.23 16.07
C PHE A 160 4.49 18.27 15.92
N PHE A 161 5.65 17.85 15.42
CA PHE A 161 6.78 18.76 15.17
C PHE A 161 6.67 19.47 13.80
N GLU A 162 6.40 18.72 12.73
CA GLU A 162 6.32 19.21 11.36
C GLU A 162 5.12 18.64 10.62
N LYS A 163 4.22 19.54 10.22
CA LYS A 163 3.03 19.19 9.43
C LYS A 163 3.46 18.46 8.15
N ARG A 164 2.84 17.33 7.83
CA ARG A 164 3.07 16.57 6.61
C ARG A 164 4.53 16.19 6.32
N PHE A 165 5.33 15.99 7.36
CA PHE A 165 6.74 15.63 7.25
C PHE A 165 6.97 14.41 6.36
N PHE A 166 6.24 13.33 6.57
CA PHE A 166 6.38 12.09 5.80
C PHE A 166 6.12 12.31 4.31
N CYS A 167 5.01 12.98 3.95
CA CYS A 167 4.62 13.19 2.56
C CYS A 167 5.61 14.04 1.75
N THR A 168 6.39 14.89 2.41
CA THR A 168 7.34 15.78 1.75
C THR A 168 8.76 15.28 1.76
N ASN A 169 9.18 14.49 2.76
CA ASN A 169 10.57 14.15 2.97
C ASN A 169 10.89 12.65 2.84
N ILE A 170 9.93 11.75 3.04
CA ILE A 170 10.19 10.30 3.10
C ILE A 170 9.39 9.54 2.05
N CYS A 171 8.14 9.92 1.78
CA CYS A 171 7.22 9.14 0.98
C CYS A 171 7.70 8.94 -0.47
N PRO A 172 7.93 7.69 -0.93
CA PRO A 172 8.38 7.41 -2.28
C PRO A 172 7.35 7.81 -3.35
N VAL A 173 6.07 7.53 -3.11
CA VAL A 173 4.97 7.95 -3.99
C VAL A 173 4.92 9.48 -4.06
N GLY A 174 5.10 10.15 -2.89
CA GLY A 174 5.18 11.60 -2.81
C GLY A 174 6.32 12.21 -3.64
N ALA A 175 7.47 11.56 -3.68
CA ALA A 175 8.61 12.02 -4.47
C ALA A 175 8.33 11.91 -5.98
N VAL A 176 7.86 10.75 -6.45
CA VAL A 176 7.53 10.53 -7.87
C VAL A 176 6.44 11.49 -8.35
N LEU A 177 5.30 11.56 -7.64
CA LEU A 177 4.22 12.47 -8.01
C LEU A 177 4.64 13.94 -7.85
N GLY A 178 5.59 14.25 -6.96
CA GLY A 178 6.20 15.57 -6.82
C GLY A 178 6.95 15.98 -8.07
N LEU A 179 7.82 15.11 -8.57
CA LEU A 179 8.58 15.34 -9.79
C LEU A 179 7.65 15.59 -10.99
N ILE A 180 6.61 14.75 -11.14
CA ILE A 180 5.60 14.90 -12.18
C ILE A 180 4.82 16.22 -12.02
N SER A 181 4.43 16.58 -10.79
CA SER A 181 3.70 17.82 -10.48
C SER A 181 4.47 19.09 -10.80
N ARG A 182 5.79 19.02 -10.92
CA ARG A 182 6.62 20.13 -11.42
C ARG A 182 6.19 20.58 -12.81
N PHE A 183 5.75 19.63 -13.64
CA PHE A 183 5.31 19.88 -15.02
C PHE A 183 3.79 20.08 -15.12
N SER A 184 3.05 20.07 -13.99
CA SER A 184 1.59 20.18 -14.03
C SER A 184 1.10 21.46 -14.68
N LEU A 185 -0.04 21.36 -15.40
CA LEU A 185 -0.68 22.48 -16.07
C LEU A 185 -1.23 23.48 -15.05
N PHE A 186 -2.04 22.98 -14.11
CA PHE A 186 -2.62 23.81 -13.06
C PHE A 186 -1.69 23.90 -11.86
N LYS A 187 -1.26 25.11 -11.53
CA LYS A 187 -0.33 25.39 -10.40
C LYS A 187 -0.92 26.45 -9.47
N ILE A 188 -0.52 26.38 -8.19
CA ILE A 188 -0.71 27.49 -7.28
C ILE A 188 0.37 28.52 -7.59
N ARG A 189 -0.03 29.76 -7.79
CA ARG A 189 0.82 30.88 -8.15
C ARG A 189 0.51 32.09 -7.31
N ILE A 190 1.47 33.01 -7.21
CA ILE A 190 1.34 34.29 -6.54
C ILE A 190 1.33 35.38 -7.62
N ASP A 191 0.33 36.23 -7.55
CA ASP A 191 0.23 37.47 -8.33
C ASP A 191 1.03 38.57 -7.59
N ASN A 192 2.11 39.03 -8.21
CA ASN A 192 3.06 39.95 -7.59
C ASN A 192 2.41 41.29 -7.26
N ASP A 193 1.52 41.79 -8.13
CA ASP A 193 0.89 43.10 -7.99
C ASP A 193 -0.06 43.17 -6.79
N LYS A 194 -0.68 42.00 -6.46
CA LYS A 194 -1.63 41.89 -5.35
C LYS A 194 -1.01 41.44 -4.04
N CYS A 195 0.23 40.94 -4.07
CA CYS A 195 0.88 40.38 -2.90
C CYS A 195 1.43 41.45 -1.97
N LYS A 196 0.93 41.49 -0.73
CA LYS A 196 1.38 42.42 0.34
C LYS A 196 2.48 41.81 1.25
N ILE A 197 3.10 40.72 0.87
CA ILE A 197 4.20 40.02 1.62
C ILE A 197 3.82 39.73 3.09
N CYS A 198 2.54 39.54 3.40
CA CYS A 198 2.02 39.38 4.78
C CYS A 198 2.29 38.00 5.40
N SER A 199 2.92 37.06 4.68
CA SER A 199 3.28 35.71 5.12
C SER A 199 2.14 34.76 5.53
N LEU A 200 0.87 35.17 5.51
CA LEU A 200 -0.27 34.35 5.96
C LEU A 200 -0.39 33.03 5.17
N CYS A 201 -0.18 33.08 3.86
CA CYS A 201 -0.19 31.90 2.99
C CYS A 201 0.91 30.89 3.34
N ALA A 202 2.12 31.37 3.66
CA ALA A 202 3.24 30.53 4.04
C ALA A 202 3.02 29.85 5.41
N ARG A 203 2.47 30.59 6.38
CA ARG A 203 2.11 30.07 7.71
C ARG A 203 0.98 29.03 7.64
N SER A 204 0.05 29.17 6.71
CA SER A 204 -1.05 28.24 6.50
C SER A 204 -0.65 26.99 5.71
N CYS A 205 0.51 27.01 5.03
CA CYS A 205 0.98 25.91 4.19
C CYS A 205 1.52 24.76 5.04
N PRO A 206 0.91 23.54 4.99
CA PRO A 206 1.39 22.42 5.80
C PRO A 206 2.68 21.80 5.27
N CYS A 207 3.01 22.05 3.99
CA CYS A 207 4.19 21.50 3.32
C CYS A 207 5.36 22.49 3.19
N GLY A 208 5.22 23.73 3.72
CA GLY A 208 6.26 24.75 3.57
C GLY A 208 6.62 25.09 2.11
N SER A 209 5.67 24.92 1.17
CA SER A 209 5.92 25.05 -0.26
C SER A 209 5.93 26.50 -0.78
N ILE A 210 5.65 27.48 0.08
CA ILE A 210 5.46 28.89 -0.33
C ILE A 210 6.61 29.74 0.18
N ASP A 211 7.34 30.33 -0.73
CA ASP A 211 8.28 31.42 -0.47
C ASP A 211 7.59 32.76 -0.79
N PHE A 212 7.08 33.39 0.25
CA PHE A 212 6.33 34.64 0.13
C PHE A 212 7.23 35.85 -0.16
N LYS A 213 8.54 35.76 0.16
CA LYS A 213 9.50 36.83 -0.09
C LYS A 213 9.86 36.91 -1.58
N ASN A 214 10.09 35.75 -2.19
CA ASN A 214 10.43 35.64 -3.61
C ASN A 214 9.19 35.40 -4.51
N HIS A 215 7.98 35.45 -3.96
CA HIS A 215 6.71 35.25 -4.67
C HIS A 215 6.66 33.92 -5.42
N THR A 216 7.29 32.87 -4.90
CA THR A 216 7.38 31.57 -5.56
C THR A 216 6.68 30.48 -4.78
N VAL A 217 6.14 29.48 -5.50
CA VAL A 217 5.53 28.30 -4.91
C VAL A 217 6.23 27.06 -5.48
N ASN A 218 6.81 26.26 -4.60
CA ASN A 218 7.37 24.97 -4.98
C ASN A 218 6.23 23.95 -5.22
N ASN A 219 5.91 23.72 -6.49
CA ASN A 219 4.84 22.81 -6.87
C ASN A 219 5.22 21.32 -6.73
N GLU A 220 6.51 20.98 -6.57
CA GLU A 220 6.98 19.63 -6.28
C GLU A 220 6.55 19.18 -4.88
N THR A 221 6.62 20.06 -3.89
CA THR A 221 6.23 19.75 -2.50
C THR A 221 4.76 20.07 -2.21
N CYS A 222 4.10 20.86 -3.06
CA CYS A 222 2.72 21.28 -2.89
C CYS A 222 1.71 20.15 -3.15
N VAL A 223 0.96 19.74 -2.13
CA VAL A 223 -0.07 18.68 -2.21
C VAL A 223 -1.46 19.18 -2.64
N LYS A 224 -1.58 20.41 -3.12
CA LYS A 224 -2.85 21.02 -3.59
C LYS A 224 -3.98 20.95 -2.54
N CYS A 225 -3.65 21.23 -1.28
CA CYS A 225 -4.65 21.25 -0.20
C CYS A 225 -5.49 22.57 -0.18
N PHE A 226 -5.13 23.56 -0.96
CA PHE A 226 -5.79 24.87 -1.16
C PHE A 226 -5.94 25.72 0.11
N LYS A 227 -5.36 25.35 1.25
CA LYS A 227 -5.44 26.13 2.51
C LYS A 227 -4.89 27.54 2.35
N CYS A 228 -3.84 27.73 1.55
CA CYS A 228 -3.24 29.03 1.27
C CYS A 228 -4.19 29.98 0.53
N LEU A 229 -5.04 29.46 -0.37
CA LEU A 229 -6.04 30.26 -1.10
C LEU A 229 -7.11 30.82 -0.15
N ALA A 230 -7.47 30.04 0.90
CA ALA A 230 -8.45 30.48 1.88
C ALA A 230 -7.92 31.57 2.84
N HIS A 231 -6.60 31.58 3.07
CA HIS A 231 -5.95 32.50 4.01
C HIS A 231 -5.35 33.75 3.33
N CYS A 232 -5.48 33.86 2.01
CA CYS A 232 -5.01 35.04 1.28
C CYS A 232 -6.10 36.11 1.23
N ASN A 233 -6.03 37.12 2.13
CA ASN A 233 -7.00 38.20 2.22
C ASN A 233 -6.95 39.15 1.01
N HIS A 234 -5.81 39.17 0.30
CA HIS A 234 -5.60 40.08 -0.84
C HIS A 234 -5.92 39.46 -2.20
N GLY A 235 -6.33 38.19 -2.22
CA GLY A 235 -6.61 37.47 -3.48
C GLY A 235 -5.39 37.29 -4.40
N ALA A 236 -4.18 37.47 -3.87
CA ALA A 236 -2.94 37.33 -4.62
C ALA A 236 -2.60 35.91 -5.04
N LEU A 237 -3.18 34.88 -4.37
CA LEU A 237 -2.99 33.49 -4.71
C LEU A 237 -4.11 32.99 -5.61
N TYR A 238 -3.73 32.29 -6.67
CA TYR A 238 -4.68 31.63 -7.56
C TYR A 238 -4.20 30.22 -7.97
N TYR A 239 -5.13 29.38 -8.34
CA TYR A 239 -4.88 28.07 -8.90
C TYR A 239 -5.33 28.07 -10.36
N GLY A 240 -4.38 27.89 -11.29
CA GLY A 240 -4.69 28.00 -12.70
C GLY A 240 -3.47 27.90 -13.61
N LEU A 241 -3.71 28.16 -14.88
CA LEU A 241 -2.69 28.28 -15.91
C LEU A 241 -1.83 29.54 -15.71
N PRO A 242 -0.59 29.58 -16.27
CA PRO A 242 0.23 30.78 -16.22
C PRO A 242 -0.45 31.94 -16.96
N LYS A 243 -0.45 33.10 -16.35
CA LYS A 243 -0.92 34.36 -17.00
C LYS A 243 0.17 34.96 -17.90
N GLU A 244 1.43 34.69 -17.62
CA GLU A 244 2.59 35.12 -18.38
C GLU A 244 3.46 33.96 -18.82
N LYS A 245 4.22 34.16 -19.94
CA LYS A 245 5.22 33.16 -20.41
C LYS A 245 6.28 32.98 -19.33
N GLN A 246 6.37 31.79 -18.79
CA GLN A 246 7.44 31.41 -17.84
C GLN A 246 8.75 31.24 -18.61
N GLN A 247 9.87 31.65 -17.97
CA GLN A 247 11.21 31.35 -18.47
C GLN A 247 11.39 29.82 -18.63
N PRO A 248 12.05 29.37 -19.71
CA PRO A 248 12.31 27.96 -19.93
C PRO A 248 13.12 27.39 -18.76
N PHE A 249 12.77 26.17 -18.39
CA PHE A 249 13.45 25.45 -17.31
C PHE A 249 14.89 25.15 -17.71
N SER A 250 15.86 25.76 -17.03
CA SER A 250 17.26 25.35 -17.08
C SER A 250 17.63 24.59 -15.79
N PRO A 251 18.05 23.32 -15.86
CA PRO A 251 18.45 22.58 -14.67
C PRO A 251 19.70 23.18 -14.08
N LYS A 252 19.66 23.54 -12.78
CA LYS A 252 20.87 23.96 -12.06
C LYS A 252 21.83 22.79 -11.93
N ARG A 253 23.16 23.03 -11.99
CA ARG A 253 24.22 21.98 -11.83
C ARG A 253 23.92 21.00 -10.68
N ARG A 254 23.45 21.48 -9.53
CA ARG A 254 23.02 20.68 -8.39
C ARG A 254 21.91 19.67 -8.74
N GLN A 255 20.96 20.03 -9.59
CA GLN A 255 19.85 19.15 -9.98
C GLN A 255 20.30 18.03 -10.90
N LEU A 256 21.30 18.30 -11.76
CA LEU A 256 21.92 17.27 -12.60
C LEU A 256 22.70 16.25 -11.76
N ILE A 257 23.48 16.71 -10.77
CA ILE A 257 24.21 15.84 -9.85
C ILE A 257 23.23 14.94 -9.05
N VAL A 258 22.18 15.52 -8.47
CA VAL A 258 21.15 14.76 -7.75
C VAL A 258 20.46 13.76 -8.67
N GLY A 259 20.16 14.15 -9.90
CA GLY A 259 19.55 13.26 -10.90
C GLY A 259 20.45 12.06 -11.23
N ALA A 260 21.74 12.29 -11.45
CA ALA A 260 22.72 11.25 -11.71
C ALA A 260 22.86 10.28 -10.52
N LEU A 261 22.97 10.81 -9.29
CA LEU A 261 23.04 10.00 -8.07
C LEU A 261 21.77 9.17 -7.88
N CYS A 262 20.57 9.73 -8.12
CA CYS A 262 19.31 8.98 -8.06
C CYS A 262 19.25 7.88 -9.11
N ALA A 263 19.72 8.13 -10.34
CA ALA A 263 19.77 7.13 -11.39
C ALA A 263 20.72 5.97 -11.04
N THR A 264 21.89 6.28 -10.48
CA THR A 264 22.84 5.26 -9.97
C THR A 264 22.21 4.46 -8.83
N THR A 265 21.55 5.12 -7.87
CA THR A 265 20.85 4.45 -6.77
C THR A 265 19.75 3.52 -7.29
N LEU A 266 18.98 3.96 -8.29
CA LEU A 266 17.93 3.16 -8.93
C LEU A 266 18.51 1.89 -9.56
N TYR A 267 19.61 2.02 -10.30
CA TYR A 267 20.27 0.90 -10.97
C TYR A 267 20.85 -0.11 -9.96
N VAL A 268 21.57 0.34 -8.94
CA VAL A 268 22.13 -0.53 -7.89
C VAL A 268 21.00 -1.22 -7.12
N ALA A 269 19.92 -0.50 -6.81
CA ALA A 269 18.77 -1.05 -6.12
C ALA A 269 18.01 -2.09 -6.97
N HIS A 270 17.96 -1.91 -8.30
CA HIS A 270 17.43 -2.91 -9.21
C HIS A 270 18.23 -4.22 -9.15
N GLN A 271 19.58 -4.15 -9.20
CA GLN A 271 20.43 -5.33 -9.08
C GLN A 271 20.28 -6.01 -7.72
N ALA A 272 20.23 -5.22 -6.63
CA ALA A 272 19.99 -5.74 -5.28
C ALA A 272 18.60 -6.39 -5.16
N GLY A 273 17.56 -5.85 -5.82
CA GLY A 273 16.23 -6.42 -5.88
C GLY A 273 16.22 -7.82 -6.48
N LEU A 274 16.95 -8.04 -7.57
CA LEU A 274 17.13 -9.36 -8.16
C LEU A 274 17.76 -10.37 -7.17
N MET A 275 18.76 -9.95 -6.40
CA MET A 275 19.36 -10.80 -5.36
C MET A 275 18.40 -11.10 -4.20
N ILE A 276 17.71 -10.11 -3.68
CA ILE A 276 16.74 -10.28 -2.58
C ILE A 276 15.63 -11.27 -2.96
N ARG A 277 15.23 -11.29 -4.21
CA ARG A 277 14.25 -12.23 -4.74
C ARG A 277 14.63 -13.70 -4.49
N PHE A 278 15.90 -14.05 -4.64
CA PHE A 278 16.40 -15.42 -4.38
C PHE A 278 16.41 -15.79 -2.88
N LEU A 279 16.60 -14.81 -2.01
CA LEU A 279 16.64 -15.03 -0.56
C LEU A 279 15.25 -15.27 0.06
N ALA A 280 14.20 -14.68 -0.52
CA ALA A 280 12.83 -14.83 -0.03
C ALA A 280 12.23 -16.25 -0.24
N ALA A 281 12.88 -17.08 -1.05
CA ALA A 281 12.38 -18.40 -1.44
C ALA A 281 12.50 -19.50 -0.36
N LYS A 282 13.22 -19.26 0.73
CA LYS A 282 13.61 -20.32 1.69
C LYS A 282 12.63 -20.58 2.84
N THR A 283 11.48 -19.94 2.90
CA THR A 283 10.53 -20.14 4.00
C THR A 283 9.52 -21.23 3.67
N GLY A 284 9.58 -22.36 4.39
CA GLY A 284 8.58 -23.44 4.33
C GLY A 284 7.25 -23.00 4.93
N VAL A 285 6.57 -22.05 4.28
CA VAL A 285 5.35 -21.38 4.75
C VAL A 285 4.21 -21.65 3.79
N ILE A 286 3.01 -21.86 4.33
CA ILE A 286 1.82 -22.09 3.53
C ILE A 286 1.20 -20.73 3.15
N ILE A 287 0.94 -20.55 1.87
CA ILE A 287 0.42 -19.29 1.30
C ILE A 287 -1.03 -19.43 0.84
N PRO A 288 -1.80 -18.33 0.76
CA PRO A 288 -3.21 -18.37 0.34
C PRO A 288 -3.42 -18.96 -1.05
N SER A 289 -4.57 -19.63 -1.28
CA SER A 289 -4.93 -20.19 -2.58
C SER A 289 -4.94 -19.11 -3.68
N GLY A 290 -4.34 -19.43 -4.83
CA GLY A 290 -4.15 -18.50 -5.94
C GLY A 290 -2.84 -17.71 -5.89
N ALA A 291 -2.03 -17.90 -4.85
CA ALA A 291 -0.74 -17.21 -4.71
C ALA A 291 0.39 -17.80 -5.57
N GLY A 292 0.23 -19.06 -6.04
CA GLY A 292 1.18 -19.72 -6.93
C GLY A 292 2.44 -20.19 -6.21
N LYS A 293 3.61 -19.71 -6.59
CA LYS A 293 4.90 -20.04 -5.95
C LYS A 293 5.14 -19.13 -4.74
N THR A 294 5.65 -19.74 -3.65
CA THR A 294 5.95 -19.00 -2.41
C THR A 294 6.93 -17.86 -2.64
N GLU A 295 7.95 -18.07 -3.46
CA GLU A 295 8.92 -17.04 -3.81
C GLU A 295 8.29 -15.84 -4.50
N GLU A 296 7.46 -16.08 -5.53
CA GLU A 296 6.78 -15.02 -6.26
C GLU A 296 5.81 -14.27 -5.36
N PHE A 297 5.07 -14.98 -4.55
CA PHE A 297 4.14 -14.40 -3.59
C PHE A 297 4.86 -13.50 -2.58
N ALA A 298 5.95 -13.98 -1.97
CA ALA A 298 6.74 -13.21 -1.02
C ALA A 298 7.26 -11.89 -1.60
N ASN A 299 7.65 -11.91 -2.88
CA ASN A 299 8.17 -10.73 -3.59
C ASN A 299 7.06 -9.76 -4.04
N ARG A 300 5.82 -10.23 -4.19
CA ARG A 300 4.67 -9.44 -4.69
C ARG A 300 3.75 -8.93 -3.58
N CYS A 301 3.72 -9.59 -2.43
CA CYS A 301 2.83 -9.24 -1.33
C CYS A 301 3.19 -7.86 -0.75
N LEU A 302 2.23 -6.93 -0.72
CA LEU A 302 2.38 -5.59 -0.13
C LEU A 302 2.13 -5.57 1.39
N ASN A 303 1.77 -6.70 2.01
CA ASN A 303 1.38 -6.77 3.43
C ASN A 303 0.28 -5.75 3.81
N CYS A 304 -0.63 -5.44 2.91
CA CYS A 304 -1.76 -4.55 3.19
C CYS A 304 -2.83 -5.17 4.10
N ASN A 305 -2.74 -6.48 4.36
CA ASN A 305 -3.60 -7.26 5.25
C ASN A 305 -5.10 -7.29 4.89
N LEU A 306 -5.49 -6.91 3.68
CA LEU A 306 -6.88 -7.03 3.23
C LEU A 306 -7.37 -8.48 3.24
N CYS A 307 -6.54 -9.43 2.75
CA CYS A 307 -6.84 -10.86 2.77
C CYS A 307 -6.98 -11.40 4.20
N VAL A 308 -6.18 -10.89 5.15
CA VAL A 308 -6.29 -11.24 6.59
C VAL A 308 -7.66 -10.85 7.12
N LYS A 309 -8.10 -9.61 6.85
CA LYS A 309 -9.40 -9.09 7.32
C LYS A 309 -10.60 -9.72 6.61
N SER A 310 -10.47 -10.09 5.33
CA SER A 310 -11.56 -10.70 4.56
C SER A 310 -11.74 -12.19 4.84
N CYS A 311 -10.75 -12.85 5.46
CA CYS A 311 -10.81 -14.27 5.74
C CYS A 311 -11.84 -14.60 6.84
N PRO A 312 -12.95 -15.33 6.54
CA PRO A 312 -13.97 -15.65 7.54
C PRO A 312 -13.44 -16.62 8.60
N MET A 313 -12.54 -17.53 8.21
CA MET A 313 -11.95 -18.54 9.10
C MET A 313 -10.76 -18.01 9.90
N LYS A 314 -10.30 -16.77 9.64
CA LYS A 314 -9.16 -16.11 10.30
C LYS A 314 -7.85 -16.92 10.25
N ILE A 315 -7.73 -17.82 9.28
CA ILE A 315 -6.54 -18.66 9.08
C ILE A 315 -5.37 -17.86 8.50
N ILE A 316 -5.64 -16.77 7.76
CA ILE A 316 -4.60 -15.92 7.21
C ILE A 316 -4.07 -15.00 8.31
N LYS A 317 -2.78 -15.11 8.60
CA LYS A 317 -2.10 -14.29 9.61
C LYS A 317 -1.28 -13.18 8.95
N PRO A 318 -1.12 -12.03 9.61
CA PRO A 318 -0.26 -10.95 9.14
C PRO A 318 1.22 -11.38 9.18
N ALA A 319 2.07 -10.61 8.49
CA ALA A 319 3.52 -10.79 8.56
C ALA A 319 4.04 -10.71 10.00
N THR A 320 5.01 -11.57 10.31
CA THR A 320 5.73 -11.63 11.59
C THR A 320 7.23 -11.38 11.36
N ALA A 321 8.03 -11.40 12.42
CA ALA A 321 9.50 -11.30 12.29
C ALA A 321 10.07 -12.49 11.51
N ASP A 322 9.52 -13.68 11.73
CA ASP A 322 10.00 -14.93 11.12
C ASP A 322 9.45 -15.11 9.69
N VAL A 323 8.22 -14.64 9.45
CA VAL A 323 7.55 -14.73 8.15
C VAL A 323 7.19 -13.33 7.66
N PRO A 324 7.99 -12.73 6.76
CA PRO A 324 7.86 -11.32 6.37
C PRO A 324 6.70 -11.03 5.41
N PHE A 325 5.74 -11.91 5.24
CA PHE A 325 4.54 -11.76 4.42
C PHE A 325 3.34 -12.49 5.05
N VAL A 326 2.14 -12.24 4.55
CA VAL A 326 0.93 -12.92 5.05
C VAL A 326 0.99 -14.41 4.73
N HIS A 327 0.57 -15.26 5.67
CA HIS A 327 0.65 -16.72 5.58
C HIS A 327 -0.57 -17.39 6.19
N LEU A 328 -0.71 -18.70 5.95
CA LEU A 328 -1.74 -19.52 6.59
C LEU A 328 -1.18 -20.19 7.84
N ASP A 329 -1.97 -20.14 8.91
CA ASP A 329 -1.67 -20.80 10.19
C ASP A 329 -2.83 -21.75 10.52
N TYR A 330 -2.53 -23.05 10.54
CA TYR A 330 -3.49 -24.14 10.71
C TYR A 330 -3.67 -24.59 12.19
N GLY A 331 -3.23 -23.81 13.17
CA GLY A 331 -3.33 -24.16 14.58
C GLY A 331 -4.75 -24.59 14.99
N ASP A 332 -5.69 -23.61 14.95
CA ASP A 332 -7.09 -23.85 15.32
C ASP A 332 -8.08 -23.50 14.19
N ALA A 333 -7.58 -23.33 12.97
CA ALA A 333 -8.38 -22.89 11.83
C ALA A 333 -8.08 -23.70 10.57
N PHE A 334 -8.97 -23.66 9.59
CA PHE A 334 -8.80 -24.32 8.30
C PHE A 334 -9.20 -23.39 7.16
N CYS A 335 -8.73 -23.66 5.94
CA CYS A 335 -9.14 -22.92 4.75
C CYS A 335 -10.47 -23.47 4.24
N ASP A 336 -11.54 -22.69 4.34
CA ASP A 336 -12.87 -23.11 3.89
C ASP A 336 -12.86 -23.47 2.41
N TYR A 337 -13.38 -24.67 2.09
CA TYR A 337 -13.45 -25.25 0.76
C TYR A 337 -14.28 -24.37 -0.20
N ASN A 338 -15.36 -23.76 0.31
CA ASN A 338 -16.30 -22.93 -0.44
C ASN A 338 -15.99 -21.42 -0.38
N CYS A 339 -14.75 -21.04 -0.07
CA CYS A 339 -14.38 -19.63 0.07
C CYS A 339 -13.10 -19.31 -0.72
N HIS A 340 -13.14 -18.22 -1.50
CA HIS A 340 -12.00 -17.67 -2.23
C HIS A 340 -11.83 -16.15 -2.04
N LYS A 341 -12.41 -15.57 -0.98
CA LYS A 341 -12.44 -14.11 -0.71
C LYS A 341 -11.06 -13.45 -0.69
N CYS A 342 -10.00 -14.18 -0.26
CA CYS A 342 -8.65 -13.64 -0.27
C CYS A 342 -8.15 -13.29 -1.68
N SER A 343 -8.59 -14.02 -2.71
CA SER A 343 -8.23 -13.74 -4.12
C SER A 343 -9.00 -12.54 -4.69
N GLU A 344 -10.20 -12.27 -4.21
CA GLU A 344 -11.03 -11.16 -4.69
C GLU A 344 -10.50 -9.79 -4.24
N VAL A 345 -9.88 -9.75 -3.04
CA VAL A 345 -9.49 -8.51 -2.36
C VAL A 345 -8.03 -8.15 -2.53
N CYS A 346 -7.21 -8.97 -3.19
CA CYS A 346 -5.79 -8.70 -3.33
C CYS A 346 -5.51 -7.61 -4.37
N PRO A 347 -5.09 -6.39 -3.97
CA PRO A 347 -4.92 -5.27 -4.90
C PRO A 347 -3.63 -5.34 -5.71
N SER A 348 -2.60 -6.03 -5.19
CA SER A 348 -1.30 -6.18 -5.87
C SER A 348 -1.27 -7.37 -6.83
N GLY A 349 -2.34 -8.21 -6.88
CA GLY A 349 -2.34 -9.43 -7.65
C GLY A 349 -1.36 -10.51 -7.14
N ALA A 350 -0.78 -10.35 -5.95
CA ALA A 350 0.05 -11.39 -5.32
C ALA A 350 -0.76 -12.68 -5.10
N ILE A 351 -2.06 -12.56 -4.82
CA ILE A 351 -3.03 -13.64 -4.93
C ILE A 351 -3.82 -13.38 -6.20
N LYS A 352 -3.71 -14.27 -7.18
CA LYS A 352 -4.47 -14.18 -8.44
C LYS A 352 -5.96 -14.30 -8.15
N ARG A 353 -6.79 -13.59 -8.92
CA ARG A 353 -8.24 -13.76 -8.87
C ARG A 353 -8.58 -15.12 -9.48
N ILE A 354 -9.21 -15.97 -8.68
CA ILE A 354 -9.63 -17.32 -9.06
C ILE A 354 -11.13 -17.47 -8.82
N THR A 355 -11.76 -18.36 -9.55
CA THR A 355 -13.14 -18.78 -9.31
C THR A 355 -13.21 -19.75 -8.15
N LEU A 356 -14.41 -19.98 -7.61
CA LEU A 356 -14.61 -21.01 -6.58
C LEU A 356 -14.23 -22.41 -7.08
N GLU A 357 -14.59 -22.72 -8.30
CA GLU A 357 -14.24 -23.98 -8.95
C GLU A 357 -12.72 -24.17 -9.02
N THR A 358 -12.00 -23.18 -9.56
CA THR A 358 -10.53 -23.21 -9.61
C THR A 358 -9.92 -23.39 -8.22
N LYS A 359 -10.47 -22.69 -7.19
CA LYS A 359 -9.98 -22.82 -5.81
C LYS A 359 -10.11 -24.23 -5.26
N GLN A 360 -11.18 -24.94 -5.61
CA GLN A 360 -11.45 -26.32 -5.17
C GLN A 360 -10.52 -27.36 -5.80
N HIS A 361 -9.78 -26.95 -6.83
CA HIS A 361 -8.77 -27.79 -7.50
C HIS A 361 -7.32 -27.35 -7.22
N ILE A 362 -7.08 -26.20 -6.58
CA ILE A 362 -5.72 -25.75 -6.25
C ILE A 362 -5.25 -26.39 -4.94
N LYS A 363 -4.16 -27.14 -5.02
CA LYS A 363 -3.43 -27.67 -3.87
C LYS A 363 -2.56 -26.58 -3.24
N ILE A 364 -2.77 -26.30 -1.95
CA ILE A 364 -2.05 -25.27 -1.19
C ILE A 364 -1.09 -25.85 -0.15
N ALA A 365 -1.30 -27.11 0.24
CA ALA A 365 -0.49 -27.80 1.24
C ALA A 365 -0.70 -29.32 1.14
N ASN A 366 0.10 -30.10 1.87
CA ASN A 366 -0.09 -31.51 2.08
C ASN A 366 -0.66 -31.77 3.48
N ALA A 367 -1.64 -32.68 3.59
CA ALA A 367 -2.06 -33.23 4.88
C ALA A 367 -1.36 -34.57 5.12
N VAL A 368 -0.64 -34.69 6.22
CA VAL A 368 0.12 -35.90 6.59
C VAL A 368 -0.40 -36.43 7.93
N ILE A 369 -0.68 -37.70 8.00
CA ILE A 369 -1.15 -38.37 9.23
C ILE A 369 0.06 -38.96 9.95
N ASN A 370 0.19 -38.67 11.24
CA ASN A 370 1.11 -39.34 12.11
C ASN A 370 0.43 -40.59 12.69
N GLU A 371 0.85 -41.75 12.24
CA GLU A 371 0.29 -43.07 12.64
C GLU A 371 0.51 -43.36 14.12
N ASP A 372 1.62 -42.90 14.72
CA ASP A 372 1.93 -43.15 16.13
C ASP A 372 0.93 -42.49 17.09
N ILE A 373 0.31 -41.37 16.65
CA ILE A 373 -0.65 -40.62 17.45
C ILE A 373 -2.10 -40.96 17.04
N CYS A 374 -2.31 -41.50 15.84
CA CYS A 374 -3.61 -41.72 15.25
C CYS A 374 -4.39 -42.83 15.97
N ILE A 375 -5.55 -42.50 16.53
CA ILE A 375 -6.46 -43.44 17.20
C ILE A 375 -7.46 -44.10 16.23
N LYS A 376 -7.31 -43.96 14.93
CA LYS A 376 -8.12 -44.58 13.88
C LYS A 376 -9.63 -44.30 13.95
N CYS A 377 -10.05 -43.18 14.51
CA CYS A 377 -11.46 -42.82 14.76
C CYS A 377 -12.26 -42.49 13.49
N GLY A 378 -11.61 -42.20 12.34
CA GLY A 378 -12.28 -41.94 11.07
C GLY A 378 -12.89 -40.54 10.92
N ILE A 379 -12.87 -39.67 11.93
CA ILE A 379 -13.46 -38.32 11.88
C ILE A 379 -12.92 -37.50 10.70
N CYS A 380 -11.63 -37.62 10.40
CA CYS A 380 -10.98 -36.94 9.28
C CYS A 380 -11.60 -37.27 7.91
N ALA A 381 -12.04 -38.56 7.74
CA ALA A 381 -12.70 -38.97 6.51
C ALA A 381 -14.11 -38.40 6.38
N MET A 382 -14.87 -38.30 7.48
CA MET A 382 -16.20 -37.72 7.51
C MET A 382 -16.17 -36.22 7.26
N GLU A 383 -15.17 -35.50 7.78
CA GLU A 383 -15.02 -34.06 7.67
C GLU A 383 -14.40 -33.58 6.35
N CYS A 384 -13.86 -34.49 5.55
CA CYS A 384 -13.20 -34.12 4.29
C CYS A 384 -14.21 -33.67 3.25
N PRO A 385 -14.17 -32.38 2.78
CA PRO A 385 -15.16 -31.87 1.84
C PRO A 385 -15.05 -32.52 0.44
N LYS A 386 -13.88 -33.01 0.05
CA LYS A 386 -13.67 -33.77 -1.21
C LYS A 386 -13.88 -35.28 -1.04
N LYS A 387 -14.10 -35.79 0.18
CA LYS A 387 -14.29 -37.20 0.48
C LYS A 387 -13.15 -38.10 -0.04
N ILE A 388 -11.91 -37.60 0.03
CA ILE A 388 -10.72 -38.24 -0.53
C ILE A 388 -9.91 -39.05 0.51
N ILE A 389 -10.39 -39.10 1.75
CA ILE A 389 -9.76 -39.86 2.83
C ILE A 389 -10.53 -41.19 2.93
N ILE A 390 -9.84 -42.27 2.56
CA ILE A 390 -10.38 -43.62 2.62
C ILE A 390 -10.09 -44.19 4.02
N LYS A 391 -11.11 -44.76 4.65
CA LYS A 391 -10.99 -45.37 5.96
C LYS A 391 -11.64 -46.75 5.91
N GLU A 392 -10.85 -47.78 6.05
CA GLU A 392 -11.29 -49.18 6.24
C GLU A 392 -11.31 -49.51 7.74
N ASP A 393 -12.17 -50.43 8.14
CA ASP A 393 -12.31 -50.80 9.55
C ASP A 393 -11.01 -51.42 10.09
N GLY A 394 -10.52 -50.83 11.19
CA GLY A 394 -9.26 -51.25 11.82
C GLY A 394 -7.98 -50.63 11.27
N ASP A 395 -8.01 -50.04 10.08
CA ASP A 395 -6.82 -49.45 9.43
C ASP A 395 -6.65 -47.96 9.67
N PHE A 396 -5.46 -47.46 9.35
CA PHE A 396 -5.21 -46.01 9.35
C PHE A 396 -5.92 -45.35 8.17
N PRO A 397 -6.43 -44.12 8.36
CA PRO A 397 -7.03 -43.37 7.26
C PRO A 397 -5.97 -43.07 6.19
N LEU A 398 -6.28 -43.35 4.91
CA LEU A 398 -5.40 -43.13 3.78
C LEU A 398 -5.85 -41.86 3.02
N ILE A 399 -4.96 -40.88 2.86
CA ILE A 399 -5.23 -39.66 2.12
C ILE A 399 -4.81 -39.85 0.66
N GLN A 400 -5.73 -39.58 -0.28
CA GLN A 400 -5.40 -39.52 -1.71
C GLN A 400 -4.71 -38.17 -1.99
N PHE A 401 -3.37 -38.16 -1.94
CA PHE A 401 -2.57 -36.91 -2.03
C PHE A 401 -2.79 -36.15 -3.31
N ASP A 402 -3.05 -36.81 -4.44
CA ASP A 402 -3.24 -36.18 -5.74
C ASP A 402 -4.53 -35.35 -5.81
N LYS A 403 -5.53 -35.74 -5.02
CA LYS A 403 -6.83 -35.04 -4.94
C LYS A 403 -6.92 -34.07 -3.76
N CYS A 404 -5.97 -34.16 -2.82
CA CYS A 404 -5.96 -33.33 -1.62
C CYS A 404 -5.55 -31.89 -1.94
N ILE A 405 -6.38 -30.92 -1.56
CA ILE A 405 -6.08 -29.50 -1.72
C ILE A 405 -5.34 -28.88 -0.51
N GLY A 406 -5.19 -29.62 0.61
CA GLY A 406 -4.52 -29.13 1.81
C GLY A 406 -5.34 -28.07 2.59
N CYS A 407 -6.67 -28.16 2.57
CA CYS A 407 -7.54 -27.18 3.26
C CYS A 407 -7.42 -27.21 4.79
N GLY A 408 -6.96 -28.32 5.38
CA GLY A 408 -6.72 -28.49 6.81
C GLY A 408 -7.96 -28.79 7.65
N LYS A 409 -9.15 -28.98 7.05
CA LYS A 409 -10.37 -29.30 7.82
C LYS A 409 -10.24 -30.62 8.60
N CYS A 410 -9.58 -31.62 8.01
CA CYS A 410 -9.29 -32.89 8.69
C CYS A 410 -8.34 -32.74 9.89
N ALA A 411 -7.37 -31.80 9.80
CA ALA A 411 -6.45 -31.51 10.90
C ALA A 411 -7.16 -30.78 12.05
N GLY A 412 -8.00 -29.81 11.74
CA GLY A 412 -8.81 -29.11 12.74
C GLY A 412 -9.84 -29.98 13.45
N ALA A 413 -10.35 -31.01 12.75
CA ALA A 413 -11.33 -31.94 13.31
C ALA A 413 -10.67 -33.11 14.09
N CYS A 414 -9.35 -33.28 14.01
CA CYS A 414 -8.66 -34.41 14.64
C CYS A 414 -8.53 -34.21 16.16
N PRO A 415 -9.18 -35.04 17.00
CA PRO A 415 -9.19 -34.84 18.45
C PRO A 415 -7.82 -35.04 19.11
N VAL A 416 -6.96 -35.86 18.50
CA VAL A 416 -5.59 -36.13 18.99
C VAL A 416 -4.52 -35.35 18.21
N LYS A 417 -4.92 -34.43 17.29
CA LYS A 417 -4.01 -33.67 16.43
C LYS A 417 -2.97 -34.50 15.67
N ALA A 418 -3.35 -35.69 15.26
CA ALA A 418 -2.49 -36.58 14.50
C ALA A 418 -2.24 -36.16 13.05
N ILE A 419 -2.93 -35.12 12.55
CA ILE A 419 -2.80 -34.66 11.16
C ILE A 419 -2.08 -33.31 11.14
N LYS A 420 -0.95 -33.29 10.44
CA LYS A 420 -0.15 -32.08 10.21
C LYS A 420 -0.34 -31.56 8.78
N ILE A 421 -0.41 -30.29 8.62
CA ILE A 421 -0.46 -29.66 7.31
C ILE A 421 0.94 -29.14 6.96
N GLU A 422 1.51 -29.65 5.89
CA GLU A 422 2.87 -29.36 5.48
C GLU A 422 2.89 -28.45 4.24
N PRO A 423 3.83 -27.48 4.19
CA PRO A 423 3.95 -26.56 3.08
C PRO A 423 4.40 -27.26 1.79
N ILE A 424 4.02 -26.66 0.65
CA ILE A 424 4.51 -27.01 -0.67
C ILE A 424 5.19 -25.78 -1.28
N SER A 425 6.20 -25.97 -2.12
CA SER A 425 6.94 -24.89 -2.75
C SER A 425 6.14 -24.14 -3.82
N GLN A 426 5.20 -24.84 -4.46
CA GLN A 426 4.37 -24.31 -5.53
C GLN A 426 2.97 -24.93 -5.44
N GLN A 427 1.95 -24.09 -5.61
CA GLN A 427 0.57 -24.54 -5.76
C GLN A 427 0.37 -25.20 -7.12
N VAL A 428 -0.31 -26.34 -7.12
CA VAL A 428 -0.60 -27.15 -8.33
C VAL A 428 -2.09 -27.44 -8.39
N GLU A 429 -2.63 -27.65 -9.57
CA GLU A 429 -3.99 -28.14 -9.74
C GLU A 429 -4.07 -29.61 -9.37
N THR A 430 -5.09 -30.00 -8.61
CA THR A 430 -5.41 -31.39 -8.30
C THR A 430 -6.31 -31.98 -9.37
N LEU A 431 -6.15 -33.23 -9.68
CA LEU A 431 -7.01 -33.99 -10.58
C LEU A 431 -8.43 -34.15 -10.05
#